data_69be404c6444ee8c088b93f1d9c8a0a3
#
_entry.id   69be404c6444ee8c088b93f1d9c8a0a3
#
_cell.length_a   1.000
_cell.length_b   1.000
_cell.length_c   1.000
_cell.angle_alpha   90.00
_cell.angle_beta   90.00
_cell.angle_gamma   90.00
#
_symmetry.space_group_name_H-M   'P 1'
#
loop_
_entity.id
_entity.type
_entity.pdbx_description
1 polymer ?
#
loop_
_entity_poly.entity_id
_entity_poly.type
_entity_poly.pdbx_seq_one_letter_code
_entity_poly.pdbx_strand_id
1 'polypeptide(L)'
;MTEPSGPRRIIEVHRGIIGPVAPRPCAARVRRLEDYPHVAKAHRDVARRLSSPLLFGPPICDELLAFVQHVFTEEEACVVRHLAPLRSKSARQVARAERRPAEEVEEILNRLALQKRVIGSSGTDGQRRYQLLAIMPGIFEMVLVSETPESLSDWHRKFVELVESLYETGYTATFSQRPTRTIRYLPVSRVADAHPMAIPSDHMESVLDRFKVFGIGQCQCRTTMAALGHGCGKPLGNCTVMGDWAIQGIREGWLKRASRRDVLEAKREAEAHGLVSFVLNVDSAPGQVSCSCCGCCCKAMRTMSEFNAPSLVAPPHFLPQFQADRCNFCGQCAVACPMGAITIGLQDKTREHSLARCIGCGLCAAACPQPGAIAMAAAPHYRPPFRNWFSLIAHTVPVVLRRAWTAWRQG
;
A
#
# COMPACT_ATOMS: atom_id res chain seq x y z
N MET A 1 -8.76 -15.95 -22.61
CA MET A 1 -8.54 -14.63 -23.26
C MET A 1 -7.36 -14.01 -22.54
N THR A 2 -6.20 -13.93 -23.20
CA THR A 2 -5.02 -13.23 -22.66
C THR A 2 -5.33 -11.75 -22.58
N GLU A 3 -5.32 -11.17 -21.37
CA GLU A 3 -5.43 -9.73 -21.21
C GLU A 3 -4.35 -9.03 -22.05
N PRO A 4 -4.65 -7.88 -22.67
CA PRO A 4 -3.67 -7.16 -23.47
C PRO A 4 -2.47 -6.78 -22.61
N SER A 5 -1.26 -7.06 -23.10
CA SER A 5 0.00 -6.63 -22.47
C SER A 5 0.05 -5.09 -22.42
N GLY A 6 0.35 -4.53 -21.25
CA GLY A 6 0.49 -3.07 -21.06
C GLY A 6 -0.07 -2.58 -19.72
N PRO A 7 0.16 -1.31 -19.37
CA PRO A 7 -0.29 -0.76 -18.10
C PRO A 7 -1.82 -0.79 -17.96
N ARG A 8 -2.30 -1.12 -16.77
CA ARG A 8 -3.74 -1.10 -16.48
C ARG A 8 -4.31 0.30 -16.71
N ARG A 9 -5.43 0.35 -17.42
CA ARG A 9 -6.15 1.61 -17.70
C ARG A 9 -6.88 2.08 -16.45
N ILE A 10 -6.73 3.35 -16.12
CA ILE A 10 -7.48 4.03 -15.04
C ILE A 10 -8.58 4.87 -15.65
N ILE A 11 -8.34 5.31 -16.87
CA ILE A 11 -9.17 6.25 -17.62
C ILE A 11 -9.46 5.61 -18.97
N GLU A 12 -10.66 5.80 -19.44
CA GLU A 12 -11.11 5.42 -20.77
C GLU A 12 -11.71 6.63 -21.52
N VAL A 13 -11.67 6.53 -22.83
CA VAL A 13 -12.31 7.50 -23.70
C VAL A 13 -13.41 6.79 -24.47
N HIS A 14 -14.64 7.15 -24.19
CA HIS A 14 -15.80 6.57 -24.84
C HIS A 14 -16.77 7.66 -25.31
N ARG A 15 -17.11 7.66 -26.62
CA ARG A 15 -18.06 8.62 -27.24
C ARG A 15 -17.79 10.09 -26.89
N GLY A 16 -16.52 10.50 -26.90
CA GLY A 16 -16.13 11.86 -26.57
C GLY A 16 -16.11 12.21 -25.08
N ILE A 17 -16.30 11.24 -24.19
CA ILE A 17 -16.14 11.38 -22.74
C ILE A 17 -14.82 10.76 -22.31
N ILE A 18 -13.99 11.54 -21.62
CA ILE A 18 -12.78 11.08 -20.93
C ILE A 18 -13.15 10.91 -19.45
N GLY A 19 -13.12 9.70 -18.94
CA GLY A 19 -13.53 9.43 -17.57
C GLY A 19 -12.90 8.17 -16.98
N PRO A 20 -13.19 7.85 -15.72
CA PRO A 20 -12.66 6.66 -15.06
C PRO A 20 -13.24 5.37 -15.64
N VAL A 21 -12.41 4.33 -15.67
CA VAL A 21 -12.88 2.96 -15.85
C VAL A 21 -13.86 2.59 -14.73
N ALA A 22 -14.91 1.86 -15.08
CA ALA A 22 -15.92 1.44 -14.12
C ALA A 22 -15.33 0.57 -12.99
N PRO A 23 -15.75 0.77 -11.74
CA PRO A 23 -15.33 -0.10 -10.63
C PRO A 23 -15.84 -1.53 -10.85
N ARG A 24 -15.06 -2.50 -10.36
CA ARG A 24 -15.45 -3.91 -10.36
C ARG A 24 -15.96 -4.35 -8.99
N PRO A 25 -16.84 -5.35 -8.91
CA PRO A 25 -17.31 -5.89 -7.64
C PRO A 25 -16.20 -6.64 -6.90
N CYS A 26 -16.34 -6.73 -5.57
CA CYS A 26 -15.54 -7.66 -4.78
C CYS A 26 -15.99 -9.10 -5.08
N ALA A 27 -15.04 -9.97 -5.45
CA ALA A 27 -15.32 -11.33 -5.91
C ALA A 27 -14.83 -12.42 -4.93
N ALA A 28 -14.44 -12.06 -3.70
CA ALA A 28 -13.99 -13.01 -2.70
C ALA A 28 -15.08 -14.06 -2.40
N ARG A 29 -14.80 -15.32 -2.72
CA ARG A 29 -15.65 -16.45 -2.33
C ARG A 29 -15.23 -16.89 -0.93
N VAL A 30 -16.00 -16.45 0.06
CA VAL A 30 -15.76 -16.84 1.46
C VAL A 30 -16.01 -18.33 1.63
N ARG A 31 -15.05 -19.02 2.23
CA ARG A 31 -15.07 -20.47 2.53
C ARG A 31 -14.89 -20.69 4.02
N ARG A 32 -15.03 -21.93 4.46
CA ARG A 32 -14.66 -22.39 5.80
C ARG A 32 -13.38 -23.21 5.73
N LEU A 33 -12.62 -23.28 6.83
CA LEU A 33 -11.39 -24.09 6.85
C LEU A 33 -11.65 -25.60 6.72
N GLU A 34 -12.85 -26.02 7.09
CA GLU A 34 -13.34 -27.40 6.95
C GLU A 34 -13.50 -27.81 5.48
N ASP A 35 -13.70 -26.83 4.58
CA ASP A 35 -13.79 -27.07 3.13
C ASP A 35 -12.43 -27.48 2.50
N TYR A 36 -11.34 -27.41 3.29
CA TYR A 36 -9.97 -27.72 2.85
C TYR A 36 -9.36 -28.90 3.62
N PRO A 37 -10.00 -30.09 3.66
CA PRO A 37 -9.48 -31.24 4.42
C PRO A 37 -8.13 -31.74 3.88
N HIS A 38 -7.87 -31.52 2.58
CA HIS A 38 -6.64 -31.90 1.88
C HIS A 38 -5.45 -30.96 2.15
N VAL A 39 -5.69 -29.77 2.72
CA VAL A 39 -4.62 -28.83 3.10
C VAL A 39 -4.12 -29.18 4.49
N ALA A 40 -2.81 -29.25 4.67
CA ALA A 40 -2.19 -29.56 5.96
C ALA A 40 -2.71 -28.64 7.07
N LYS A 41 -2.92 -29.18 8.27
CA LYS A 41 -3.47 -28.45 9.42
C LYS A 41 -2.64 -27.20 9.73
N ALA A 42 -1.31 -27.28 9.62
CA ALA A 42 -0.42 -26.15 9.88
C ALA A 42 -0.71 -24.97 8.95
N HIS A 43 -0.90 -25.20 7.65
CA HIS A 43 -1.27 -24.16 6.68
C HIS A 43 -2.65 -23.56 6.98
N ARG A 44 -3.64 -24.40 7.34
CA ARG A 44 -4.98 -23.91 7.75
C ARG A 44 -4.91 -23.03 8.99
N ASP A 45 -4.06 -23.39 9.96
CA ASP A 45 -3.84 -22.58 11.16
C ASP A 45 -3.17 -21.24 10.87
N VAL A 46 -2.20 -21.20 9.94
CA VAL A 46 -1.58 -19.96 9.45
C VAL A 46 -2.60 -19.11 8.69
N ALA A 47 -3.39 -19.69 7.80
CA ALA A 47 -4.44 -19.00 7.05
C ALA A 47 -5.47 -18.35 8.00
N ARG A 48 -5.92 -19.06 9.04
CA ARG A 48 -6.80 -18.51 10.09
C ARG A 48 -6.18 -17.27 10.76
N ARG A 49 -4.89 -17.30 11.04
CA ARG A 49 -4.20 -16.14 11.67
C ARG A 49 -4.06 -14.97 10.72
N LEU A 50 -3.69 -15.22 9.46
CA LEU A 50 -3.58 -14.19 8.42
C LEU A 50 -4.95 -13.60 8.07
N SER A 51 -6.04 -14.35 8.21
CA SER A 51 -7.41 -13.87 8.04
C SER A 51 -7.91 -13.01 9.23
N SER A 52 -7.09 -12.83 10.27
CA SER A 52 -7.47 -12.05 11.44
C SER A 52 -7.78 -10.59 11.10
N PRO A 53 -8.87 -10.01 11.65
CA PRO A 53 -9.14 -8.57 11.57
C PRO A 53 -7.99 -7.69 12.09
N LEU A 54 -7.18 -8.18 13.03
CA LEU A 54 -6.00 -7.48 13.55
C LEU A 54 -4.89 -7.30 12.51
N LEU A 55 -4.87 -8.16 11.48
CA LEU A 55 -3.94 -8.09 10.36
C LEU A 55 -4.59 -7.53 9.10
N PHE A 56 -5.81 -7.03 9.18
CA PHE A 56 -6.57 -6.63 8.01
C PHE A 56 -6.60 -7.76 6.95
N GLY A 57 -6.71 -9.01 7.44
CA GLY A 57 -6.58 -10.20 6.62
C GLY A 57 -7.76 -10.42 5.67
N PRO A 58 -7.54 -11.13 4.56
CA PRO A 58 -8.62 -11.57 3.67
C PRO A 58 -9.51 -12.58 4.39
N PRO A 59 -10.74 -12.80 3.90
CA PRO A 59 -11.53 -13.94 4.34
C PRO A 59 -10.83 -15.26 3.97
N ILE A 60 -11.21 -16.36 4.61
CA ILE A 60 -10.78 -17.69 4.17
C ILE A 60 -11.32 -17.89 2.75
N CYS A 61 -10.45 -18.13 1.79
CA CYS A 61 -10.75 -18.34 0.37
C CYS A 61 -9.65 -19.17 -0.28
N ASP A 62 -9.90 -19.62 -1.50
CA ASP A 62 -8.96 -20.46 -2.26
C ASP A 62 -7.63 -19.73 -2.48
N GLU A 63 -7.67 -18.44 -2.78
CA GLU A 63 -6.49 -17.60 -3.03
C GLU A 63 -5.62 -17.43 -1.76
N LEU A 64 -6.24 -17.32 -0.58
CA LEU A 64 -5.51 -17.26 0.67
C LEU A 64 -4.79 -18.58 0.97
N LEU A 65 -5.46 -19.71 0.78
CA LEU A 65 -4.84 -21.01 1.02
C LEU A 65 -3.70 -21.27 0.04
N ALA A 66 -3.88 -20.97 -1.24
CA ALA A 66 -2.82 -21.07 -2.26
C ALA A 66 -1.61 -20.16 -1.90
N PHE A 67 -1.87 -18.93 -1.46
CA PHE A 67 -0.83 -18.02 -0.99
C PHE A 67 -0.05 -18.61 0.20
N VAL A 68 -0.75 -19.10 1.22
CA VAL A 68 -0.12 -19.65 2.42
C VAL A 68 0.74 -20.90 2.11
N GLN A 69 0.24 -21.80 1.25
CA GLN A 69 0.98 -23.00 0.84
C GLN A 69 2.24 -22.68 0.01
N HIS A 70 2.22 -21.60 -0.76
CA HIS A 70 3.38 -21.17 -1.50
C HIS A 70 4.42 -20.47 -0.61
N VAL A 71 3.96 -19.60 0.29
CA VAL A 71 4.85 -18.78 1.14
C VAL A 71 5.54 -19.62 2.21
N PHE A 72 4.86 -20.62 2.77
CA PHE A 72 5.37 -21.46 3.83
C PHE A 72 5.34 -22.93 3.42
N THR A 73 6.46 -23.63 3.57
CA THR A 73 6.45 -25.10 3.57
C THR A 73 5.62 -25.62 4.75
N GLU A 74 5.25 -26.89 4.77
CA GLU A 74 4.50 -27.45 5.90
C GLU A 74 5.29 -27.35 7.21
N GLU A 75 6.59 -27.58 7.17
CA GLU A 75 7.49 -27.43 8.32
C GLU A 75 7.52 -25.97 8.81
N GLU A 76 7.67 -25.02 7.91
CA GLU A 76 7.64 -23.57 8.23
C GLU A 76 6.28 -23.16 8.80
N ALA A 77 5.19 -23.66 8.26
CA ALA A 77 3.83 -23.41 8.74
C ALA A 77 3.63 -23.95 10.18
N CYS A 78 4.21 -25.09 10.53
CA CYS A 78 4.20 -25.63 11.89
C CYS A 78 4.83 -24.66 12.91
N VAL A 79 5.88 -23.95 12.51
CA VAL A 79 6.53 -22.93 13.37
C VAL A 79 5.75 -21.63 13.38
N VAL A 80 5.35 -21.15 12.20
CA VAL A 80 4.67 -19.84 12.02
C VAL A 80 3.29 -19.80 12.66
N ARG A 81 2.55 -20.93 12.71
CA ARG A 81 1.24 -20.98 13.37
C ARG A 81 1.26 -20.59 14.84
N HIS A 82 2.42 -20.54 15.48
CA HIS A 82 2.58 -20.07 16.86
C HIS A 82 2.88 -18.58 16.99
N LEU A 83 3.19 -17.90 15.90
CA LEU A 83 3.36 -16.45 15.90
C LEU A 83 2.00 -15.76 16.00
N ALA A 84 1.99 -14.58 16.60
CA ALA A 84 0.79 -13.77 16.75
C ALA A 84 0.97 -12.40 16.05
N PRO A 85 -0.11 -11.76 15.59
CA PRO A 85 -0.06 -10.36 15.22
C PRO A 85 0.20 -9.48 16.45
N LEU A 86 0.92 -8.40 16.28
CA LEU A 86 1.19 -7.37 17.32
C LEU A 86 1.92 -7.86 18.58
N ARG A 87 2.19 -9.13 18.72
CA ARG A 87 2.92 -9.70 19.86
C ARG A 87 4.10 -10.55 19.37
N SER A 88 5.30 -10.02 19.52
CA SER A 88 6.51 -10.74 19.17
C SER A 88 6.85 -11.85 20.18
N LYS A 89 7.39 -12.97 19.69
CA LYS A 89 7.84 -14.12 20.48
C LYS A 89 9.32 -14.39 20.21
N SER A 90 10.05 -14.90 21.22
CA SER A 90 11.40 -15.46 21.02
C SER A 90 11.32 -16.85 20.39
N ALA A 91 12.41 -17.29 19.75
CA ALA A 91 12.52 -18.65 19.21
C ALA A 91 12.23 -19.72 20.29
N ARG A 92 12.75 -19.54 21.50
CA ARG A 92 12.47 -20.44 22.64
C ARG A 92 10.99 -20.55 23.00
N GLN A 93 10.23 -19.46 22.91
CA GLN A 93 8.77 -19.50 23.16
C GLN A 93 8.02 -20.27 22.08
N VAL A 94 8.43 -20.14 20.81
CA VAL A 94 7.85 -20.87 19.70
C VAL A 94 8.25 -22.35 19.78
N ALA A 95 9.50 -22.66 20.06
CA ALA A 95 10.04 -24.01 20.20
C ALA A 95 9.31 -24.82 21.28
N ARG A 96 9.05 -24.20 22.46
CA ARG A 96 8.25 -24.83 23.52
C ARG A 96 6.82 -25.16 23.04
N ALA A 97 6.21 -24.26 22.29
CA ALA A 97 4.85 -24.46 21.79
C ALA A 97 4.77 -25.54 20.70
N GLU A 98 5.77 -25.64 19.85
CA GLU A 98 5.87 -26.65 18.78
C GLU A 98 6.49 -27.97 19.28
N ARG A 99 7.11 -27.99 20.48
CA ARG A 99 7.81 -29.13 21.06
C ARG A 99 9.01 -29.59 20.20
N ARG A 100 9.78 -28.61 19.72
CA ARG A 100 10.99 -28.83 18.91
C ARG A 100 12.22 -28.19 19.59
N PRO A 101 13.45 -28.60 19.24
CA PRO A 101 14.67 -27.93 19.68
C PRO A 101 14.67 -26.45 19.33
N ALA A 102 15.19 -25.61 20.25
CA ALA A 102 15.15 -24.16 20.08
C ALA A 102 16.02 -23.68 18.92
N GLU A 103 17.15 -24.34 18.70
CA GLU A 103 18.10 -24.03 17.65
C GLU A 103 17.51 -24.25 16.26
N GLU A 104 16.80 -25.36 16.03
CA GLU A 104 16.11 -25.66 14.76
C GLU A 104 15.02 -24.62 14.47
N VAL A 105 14.23 -24.27 15.49
CA VAL A 105 13.15 -23.27 15.35
C VAL A 105 13.73 -21.90 15.09
N GLU A 106 14.86 -21.54 15.73
CA GLU A 106 15.52 -20.26 15.49
C GLU A 106 16.07 -20.17 14.07
N GLU A 107 16.65 -21.25 13.54
CA GLU A 107 17.12 -21.31 12.15
C GLU A 107 15.97 -21.10 11.16
N ILE A 108 14.83 -21.79 11.35
CA ILE A 108 13.63 -21.61 10.51
C ILE A 108 13.13 -20.17 10.58
N LEU A 109 13.01 -19.61 11.79
CA LEU A 109 12.51 -18.24 11.98
C LEU A 109 13.46 -17.20 11.38
N ASN A 110 14.78 -17.39 11.50
CA ASN A 110 15.78 -16.51 10.88
C ASN A 110 15.69 -16.56 9.35
N ARG A 111 15.60 -17.76 8.76
CA ARG A 111 15.41 -17.93 7.32
C ARG A 111 14.15 -17.21 6.83
N LEU A 112 13.05 -17.37 7.53
CA LEU A 112 11.77 -16.72 7.19
C LEU A 112 11.81 -15.20 7.34
N ALA A 113 12.51 -14.68 8.36
CA ALA A 113 12.56 -13.24 8.65
C ALA A 113 13.61 -12.52 7.78
N LEU A 114 14.80 -13.09 7.61
CA LEU A 114 15.94 -12.38 7.01
C LEU A 114 16.14 -12.72 5.53
N GLN A 115 15.84 -13.94 5.10
CA GLN A 115 16.02 -14.37 3.71
C GLN A 115 14.70 -14.24 2.92
N LYS A 116 13.64 -14.96 3.36
CA LYS A 116 12.33 -14.87 2.71
C LYS A 116 11.57 -13.58 3.02
N ARG A 117 11.80 -12.96 4.19
CA ARG A 117 11.15 -11.73 4.66
C ARG A 117 9.62 -11.82 4.73
N VAL A 118 9.11 -13.00 5.10
CA VAL A 118 7.67 -13.30 5.19
C VAL A 118 7.10 -13.23 6.62
N ILE A 119 7.97 -13.00 7.60
CA ILE A 119 7.60 -12.69 8.99
C ILE A 119 8.41 -11.50 9.48
N GLY A 120 7.86 -10.76 10.45
CA GLY A 120 8.57 -9.65 11.08
C GLY A 120 9.57 -10.11 12.12
N SER A 121 10.67 -9.37 12.25
CA SER A 121 11.65 -9.57 13.31
C SER A 121 12.06 -8.24 13.95
N SER A 122 12.53 -8.28 15.18
CA SER A 122 13.11 -7.15 15.91
C SER A 122 14.19 -7.60 16.85
N GLY A 123 15.13 -6.70 17.20
CA GLY A 123 16.28 -7.05 18.04
C GLY A 123 17.49 -7.53 17.23
N THR A 124 18.50 -8.02 17.93
CA THR A 124 19.76 -8.55 17.38
C THR A 124 19.85 -10.04 17.62
N ASP A 125 20.88 -10.68 17.04
CA ASP A 125 21.13 -12.11 17.19
C ASP A 125 21.19 -12.52 18.67
N GLY A 126 20.59 -13.66 18.99
CA GLY A 126 20.43 -14.17 20.35
C GLY A 126 19.29 -13.54 21.16
N GLN A 127 18.80 -12.34 20.77
CA GLN A 127 17.66 -11.67 21.41
C GLN A 127 16.55 -11.35 20.41
N ARG A 128 16.63 -11.90 19.21
CA ARG A 128 15.66 -11.66 18.14
C ARG A 128 14.27 -12.15 18.53
N ARG A 129 13.29 -11.34 18.22
CA ARG A 129 11.88 -11.66 18.43
C ARG A 129 11.16 -11.61 17.09
N TYR A 130 10.17 -12.47 16.92
CA TYR A 130 9.47 -12.69 15.67
C TYR A 130 7.99 -12.48 15.83
N GLN A 131 7.35 -11.98 14.80
CA GLN A 131 5.91 -11.74 14.78
C GLN A 131 5.32 -12.04 13.40
N LEU A 132 4.03 -12.36 13.36
CA LEU A 132 3.31 -12.52 12.11
C LEU A 132 3.03 -11.13 11.51
N LEU A 133 3.34 -10.98 10.23
CA LEU A 133 3.00 -9.78 9.45
C LEU A 133 1.62 -9.93 8.80
N ALA A 134 0.96 -8.81 8.53
CA ALA A 134 -0.15 -8.77 7.59
C ALA A 134 0.34 -9.14 6.18
N ILE A 135 -0.56 -9.60 5.32
CA ILE A 135 -0.19 -9.85 3.93
C ILE A 135 0.13 -8.51 3.24
N MET A 136 -0.72 -7.49 3.48
CA MET A 136 -0.59 -6.15 2.90
C MET A 136 -1.29 -5.11 3.81
N PRO A 137 -0.57 -4.10 4.33
CA PRO A 137 0.88 -3.90 4.24
C PRO A 137 1.66 -4.84 5.15
N GLY A 138 2.74 -5.41 4.66
CA GLY A 138 3.61 -6.30 5.44
C GLY A 138 4.40 -7.29 4.57
N ILE A 139 3.95 -8.52 4.42
CA ILE A 139 4.67 -9.56 3.67
C ILE A 139 4.96 -9.11 2.23
N PHE A 140 3.96 -8.53 1.57
CA PHE A 140 4.07 -8.06 0.19
C PHE A 140 5.21 -7.05 0.01
N GLU A 141 5.27 -6.05 0.89
CA GLU A 141 6.27 -5.01 0.83
C GLU A 141 7.65 -5.55 1.19
N MET A 142 7.75 -6.36 2.24
CA MET A 142 9.03 -6.87 2.72
C MET A 142 9.71 -7.82 1.74
N VAL A 143 8.94 -8.68 1.08
CA VAL A 143 9.46 -9.63 0.08
C VAL A 143 10.03 -8.89 -1.13
N LEU A 144 9.37 -7.84 -1.61
CA LEU A 144 9.68 -7.22 -2.90
C LEU A 144 10.47 -5.90 -2.81
N VAL A 145 10.75 -5.37 -1.62
CA VAL A 145 11.37 -4.05 -1.45
C VAL A 145 12.79 -3.93 -2.02
N SER A 146 13.50 -5.04 -2.15
CA SER A 146 14.83 -5.08 -2.78
C SER A 146 14.82 -5.64 -4.19
N GLU A 147 13.65 -6.07 -4.70
CA GLU A 147 13.56 -6.79 -5.95
C GLU A 147 13.17 -5.87 -7.11
N THR A 148 13.81 -6.09 -8.27
CA THR A 148 13.38 -5.55 -9.56
C THR A 148 12.68 -6.65 -10.37
N PRO A 149 11.93 -6.33 -11.43
CA PRO A 149 11.31 -7.35 -12.27
C PRO A 149 12.29 -8.38 -12.83
N GLU A 150 13.54 -7.97 -13.08
CA GLU A 150 14.62 -8.79 -13.63
C GLU A 150 15.25 -9.71 -12.57
N SER A 151 15.28 -9.31 -11.29
CA SER A 151 15.86 -10.10 -10.20
C SER A 151 14.93 -11.17 -9.65
N LEU A 152 13.65 -11.19 -10.07
CA LEU A 152 12.66 -12.12 -9.54
C LEU A 152 12.98 -13.58 -9.91
N SER A 153 13.18 -14.42 -8.91
CA SER A 153 13.21 -15.88 -9.04
C SER A 153 11.81 -16.44 -9.36
N ASP A 154 11.72 -17.73 -9.73
CA ASP A 154 10.45 -18.41 -9.96
C ASP A 154 9.54 -18.39 -8.72
N TRP A 155 10.13 -18.49 -7.52
CA TRP A 155 9.40 -18.35 -6.27
C TRP A 155 8.76 -16.95 -6.14
N HIS A 156 9.53 -15.89 -6.45
CA HIS A 156 9.00 -14.52 -6.44
C HIS A 156 7.93 -14.30 -7.51
N ARG A 157 8.10 -14.84 -8.70
CA ARG A 157 7.09 -14.75 -9.78
C ARG A 157 5.78 -15.38 -9.35
N LYS A 158 5.84 -16.58 -8.75
CA LYS A 158 4.64 -17.23 -8.21
C LYS A 158 4.03 -16.47 -7.05
N PHE A 159 4.87 -15.92 -6.15
CA PHE A 159 4.41 -15.05 -5.07
C PHE A 159 3.64 -13.83 -5.61
N VAL A 160 4.15 -13.16 -6.64
CA VAL A 160 3.52 -12.01 -7.30
C VAL A 160 2.16 -12.37 -7.88
N GLU A 161 2.05 -13.51 -8.60
CA GLU A 161 0.78 -14.01 -9.13
C GLU A 161 -0.26 -14.22 -8.02
N LEU A 162 0.13 -14.90 -6.94
CA LEU A 162 -0.78 -15.23 -5.84
C LEU A 162 -1.21 -13.99 -5.05
N VAL A 163 -0.30 -13.03 -4.84
CA VAL A 163 -0.65 -11.75 -4.20
C VAL A 163 -1.60 -10.95 -5.08
N GLU A 164 -1.41 -10.94 -6.40
CA GLU A 164 -2.32 -10.23 -7.30
C GLU A 164 -3.67 -10.93 -7.36
N SER A 165 -3.71 -12.25 -7.48
CA SER A 165 -4.95 -13.04 -7.43
C SER A 165 -5.74 -12.78 -6.15
N LEU A 166 -5.07 -12.78 -5.01
CA LEU A 166 -5.68 -12.46 -3.72
C LEU A 166 -6.17 -11.00 -3.67
N TYR A 167 -5.40 -10.05 -4.21
CA TYR A 167 -5.80 -8.65 -4.30
C TYR A 167 -7.05 -8.48 -5.18
N GLU A 168 -7.14 -9.21 -6.29
CA GLU A 168 -8.24 -9.14 -7.26
C GLU A 168 -9.57 -9.65 -6.71
N THR A 169 -9.57 -10.39 -5.62
CA THR A 169 -10.81 -10.71 -4.88
C THR A 169 -11.50 -9.47 -4.31
N GLY A 170 -10.81 -8.33 -4.26
CA GLY A 170 -11.32 -7.09 -3.69
C GLY A 170 -11.33 -7.07 -2.15
N TYR A 171 -10.66 -8.03 -1.49
CA TYR A 171 -10.67 -8.10 -0.03
C TYR A 171 -10.18 -6.81 0.64
N THR A 172 -9.26 -6.09 0.00
CA THR A 172 -8.76 -4.80 0.51
C THR A 172 -9.86 -3.74 0.61
N ALA A 173 -10.91 -3.83 -0.21
CA ALA A 173 -12.06 -2.93 -0.14
C ALA A 173 -12.87 -3.13 1.14
N THR A 174 -12.86 -4.35 1.70
CA THR A 174 -13.58 -4.63 2.96
C THR A 174 -12.98 -3.89 4.16
N PHE A 175 -11.67 -3.57 4.13
CA PHE A 175 -11.03 -2.73 5.15
C PHE A 175 -11.46 -1.29 5.06
N SER A 176 -11.80 -0.89 3.86
CA SER A 176 -12.01 0.47 3.47
C SER A 176 -13.44 0.97 3.68
N GLN A 177 -14.34 0.12 4.16
CA GLN A 177 -15.74 0.52 4.43
C GLN A 177 -15.88 1.56 5.55
N ARG A 178 -14.82 1.83 6.32
CA ARG A 178 -14.79 2.86 7.37
C ARG A 178 -13.48 3.63 7.35
N PRO A 179 -13.52 4.97 7.53
CA PRO A 179 -12.34 5.80 7.45
C PRO A 179 -11.34 5.45 8.56
N THR A 180 -10.22 4.85 8.21
CA THR A 180 -9.10 4.63 9.13
C THR A 180 -8.07 5.75 9.07
N ARG A 181 -8.03 6.53 7.97
CA ARG A 181 -7.15 7.68 7.76
C ARG A 181 -5.67 7.40 8.09
N THR A 182 -5.24 6.17 7.82
CA THR A 182 -3.89 5.72 8.18
C THR A 182 -2.80 6.29 7.30
N ILE A 183 -3.15 6.66 6.07
CA ILE A 183 -2.25 7.20 5.06
C ILE A 183 -2.80 8.48 4.47
N ARG A 184 -1.91 9.29 3.90
CA ARG A 184 -2.27 10.47 3.11
C ARG A 184 -1.35 10.63 1.91
N TYR A 185 -1.86 11.29 0.89
CA TYR A 185 -1.08 11.73 -0.25
C TYR A 185 -0.67 13.20 -0.05
N LEU A 186 0.58 13.50 -0.39
CA LEU A 186 1.06 14.88 -0.40
C LEU A 186 0.67 15.53 -1.74
N PRO A 187 0.37 16.84 -1.76
CA PRO A 187 0.31 17.57 -3.00
C PRO A 187 1.69 17.54 -3.68
N VAL A 188 1.72 17.61 -5.01
CA VAL A 188 2.98 17.74 -5.74
C VAL A 188 3.69 19.04 -5.32
N SER A 189 5.02 19.05 -5.32
CA SER A 189 5.84 20.14 -4.81
C SER A 189 5.43 21.49 -5.40
N ARG A 190 5.21 21.57 -6.70
CA ARG A 190 4.75 22.79 -7.39
C ARG A 190 3.46 23.39 -6.79
N VAL A 191 2.55 22.56 -6.28
CA VAL A 191 1.30 23.02 -5.65
C VAL A 191 1.55 23.42 -4.21
N ALA A 192 2.27 22.59 -3.45
CA ALA A 192 2.57 22.89 -2.04
C ALA A 192 3.37 24.20 -1.89
N ASP A 193 4.41 24.39 -2.71
CA ASP A 193 5.29 25.55 -2.64
C ASP A 193 4.59 26.86 -3.04
N ALA A 194 3.62 26.78 -3.94
CA ALA A 194 2.89 27.96 -4.41
C ALA A 194 1.66 28.31 -3.55
N HIS A 195 1.21 27.44 -2.65
CA HIS A 195 -0.04 27.66 -1.94
C HIS A 195 0.17 28.29 -0.55
N PRO A 196 -0.40 29.48 -0.26
CA PRO A 196 -0.16 30.21 1.00
C PRO A 196 -0.70 29.49 2.25
N MET A 197 -1.62 28.55 2.08
CA MET A 197 -2.19 27.74 3.17
C MET A 197 -1.48 26.39 3.36
N ALA A 198 -0.39 26.11 2.61
CA ALA A 198 0.38 24.89 2.80
C ALA A 198 1.06 24.88 4.18
N ILE A 199 0.98 23.73 4.83
CA ILE A 199 1.58 23.53 6.14
C ILE A 199 2.81 22.61 6.02
N PRO A 200 3.72 22.60 6.99
CA PRO A 200 4.97 21.81 6.90
C PRO A 200 4.73 20.33 6.54
N SER A 201 3.63 19.77 6.97
CA SER A 201 3.30 18.37 6.66
C SER A 201 2.83 18.13 5.22
N ASP A 202 2.61 19.16 4.41
CA ASP A 202 2.33 19.03 2.97
C ASP A 202 3.62 18.96 2.13
N HIS A 203 4.76 19.30 2.72
CA HIS A 203 6.05 19.32 2.05
C HIS A 203 6.87 18.09 2.41
N MET A 204 7.42 17.41 1.39
CA MET A 204 8.29 16.24 1.59
C MET A 204 9.54 16.60 2.38
N GLU A 205 10.13 17.76 2.15
CA GLU A 205 11.29 18.26 2.88
C GLU A 205 11.04 18.27 4.38
N SER A 206 9.93 18.83 4.83
CA SER A 206 9.54 18.89 6.24
C SER A 206 9.22 17.52 6.83
N VAL A 207 8.75 16.57 6.04
CA VAL A 207 8.59 15.18 6.48
C VAL A 207 9.96 14.55 6.72
N LEU A 208 10.93 14.78 5.83
CA LEU A 208 12.29 14.24 5.94
C LEU A 208 13.06 14.86 7.13
N ASP A 209 12.87 16.15 7.42
CA ASP A 209 13.56 16.86 8.49
C ASP A 209 13.32 16.25 9.90
N ARG A 210 12.30 15.42 10.03
CA ARG A 210 11.98 14.70 11.27
C ARG A 210 12.85 13.46 11.52
N PHE A 211 13.63 13.03 10.51
CA PHE A 211 14.39 11.79 10.56
C PHE A 211 15.86 12.01 10.19
N LYS A 212 16.74 11.17 10.73
CA LYS A 212 18.20 11.24 10.50
C LYS A 212 18.71 10.13 9.59
N VAL A 213 17.97 9.05 9.46
CA VAL A 213 18.38 7.87 8.71
C VAL A 213 17.33 7.55 7.64
N PHE A 214 17.80 7.37 6.42
CA PHE A 214 16.98 7.08 5.25
C PHE A 214 17.47 5.84 4.53
N GLY A 215 16.52 5.04 4.06
CA GLY A 215 16.77 3.92 3.18
C GLY A 215 15.85 3.99 1.95
N ILE A 216 16.38 3.61 0.81
CA ILE A 216 15.62 3.52 -0.44
C ILE A 216 15.55 2.06 -0.88
N GLY A 217 14.36 1.64 -1.28
CA GLY A 217 14.05 0.35 -1.88
C GLY A 217 13.26 0.49 -3.17
N GLN A 218 12.93 -0.66 -3.77
CA GLN A 218 12.15 -0.73 -5.01
C GLN A 218 10.64 -0.58 -4.72
N CYS A 219 9.89 -0.11 -5.71
CA CYS A 219 8.44 -0.03 -5.61
C CYS A 219 7.79 -1.39 -5.86
N GLN A 220 7.35 -2.05 -4.83
CA GLN A 220 6.77 -3.39 -4.87
C GLN A 220 5.56 -3.50 -5.80
N CYS A 221 4.70 -2.48 -5.81
CA CYS A 221 3.53 -2.44 -6.68
C CYS A 221 3.91 -2.40 -8.17
N ARG A 222 4.90 -1.58 -8.56
CA ARG A 222 5.36 -1.51 -9.95
C ARG A 222 6.16 -2.75 -10.35
N THR A 223 7.01 -3.28 -9.46
CA THR A 223 7.70 -4.56 -9.67
C THR A 223 6.69 -5.68 -9.94
N THR A 224 5.63 -5.78 -9.12
CA THR A 224 4.54 -6.74 -9.32
C THR A 224 3.88 -6.59 -10.69
N MET A 225 3.46 -5.38 -11.03
CA MET A 225 2.75 -5.15 -12.29
C MET A 225 3.65 -5.37 -13.51
N ALA A 226 4.94 -5.03 -13.43
CA ALA A 226 5.89 -5.32 -14.48
C ALA A 226 6.10 -6.84 -14.67
N ALA A 227 6.24 -7.59 -13.58
CA ALA A 227 6.37 -9.04 -13.61
C ALA A 227 5.16 -9.77 -14.23
N LEU A 228 3.97 -9.16 -14.10
CA LEU A 228 2.72 -9.66 -14.69
C LEU A 228 2.44 -9.15 -16.10
N GLY A 229 3.38 -8.44 -16.74
CA GLY A 229 3.19 -7.89 -18.09
C GLY A 229 2.40 -6.58 -18.14
N HIS A 230 2.08 -5.98 -17.00
CA HIS A 230 1.32 -4.73 -16.86
C HIS A 230 2.18 -3.55 -16.41
N GLY A 231 3.48 -3.58 -16.68
CA GLY A 231 4.43 -2.53 -16.30
C GLY A 231 4.08 -1.16 -16.92
N CYS A 232 4.22 -0.10 -16.12
CA CYS A 232 3.95 1.27 -16.56
C CYS A 232 5.21 2.05 -16.98
N GLY A 233 6.40 1.44 -16.94
CA GLY A 233 7.67 2.07 -17.31
C GLY A 233 8.17 3.21 -16.41
N LYS A 234 7.48 3.48 -15.29
CA LYS A 234 7.86 4.54 -14.35
C LYS A 234 8.96 4.08 -13.39
N PRO A 235 9.80 4.99 -12.83
CA PRO A 235 10.92 4.67 -11.96
C PRO A 235 10.55 3.76 -10.78
N LEU A 236 11.39 2.76 -10.46
CA LEU A 236 11.16 1.80 -9.37
C LEU A 236 11.80 2.21 -8.05
N GLY A 237 13.04 2.73 -8.07
CA GLY A 237 13.90 2.98 -6.91
C GLY A 237 13.50 4.20 -6.06
N ASN A 238 12.25 4.30 -5.63
CA ASN A 238 11.73 5.46 -4.91
C ASN A 238 10.83 5.13 -3.71
N CYS A 239 10.81 3.87 -3.27
CA CYS A 239 10.24 3.52 -1.98
C CYS A 239 11.21 3.98 -0.89
N THR A 240 10.78 4.92 -0.04
CA THR A 240 11.61 5.49 1.02
C THR A 240 11.12 5.02 2.37
N VAL A 241 12.06 4.59 3.21
CA VAL A 241 11.84 4.26 4.62
C VAL A 241 12.73 5.16 5.47
N MET A 242 12.23 5.63 6.60
CA MET A 242 12.89 6.62 7.46
C MET A 242 12.90 6.17 8.91
N GLY A 243 13.88 6.69 9.69
CA GLY A 243 13.98 6.46 11.12
C GLY A 243 14.41 5.03 11.48
N ASP A 244 13.87 4.50 12.57
CA ASP A 244 14.26 3.17 13.11
C ASP A 244 14.01 2.04 12.12
N TRP A 245 12.97 2.15 11.29
CA TRP A 245 12.68 1.15 10.25
C TRP A 245 13.72 1.18 9.13
N ALA A 246 14.27 2.36 8.80
CA ALA A 246 15.39 2.46 7.86
C ALA A 246 16.68 1.86 8.45
N ILE A 247 16.96 2.11 9.74
CA ILE A 247 18.11 1.51 10.43
C ILE A 247 18.05 -0.01 10.34
N GLN A 248 16.88 -0.58 10.64
CA GLN A 248 16.68 -2.04 10.53
C GLN A 248 16.88 -2.53 9.10
N GLY A 249 16.22 -1.89 8.13
CA GLY A 249 16.27 -2.33 6.73
C GLY A 249 17.67 -2.25 6.10
N ILE A 250 18.45 -1.24 6.47
CA ILE A 250 19.84 -1.10 6.03
C ILE A 250 20.71 -2.18 6.68
N ARG A 251 20.55 -2.42 7.98
CA ARG A 251 21.28 -3.46 8.70
C ARG A 251 20.99 -4.86 8.15
N GLU A 252 19.75 -5.14 7.82
CA GLU A 252 19.30 -6.43 7.29
C GLU A 252 19.47 -6.54 5.76
N GLY A 253 19.98 -5.50 5.09
CA GLY A 253 20.37 -5.53 3.67
C GLY A 253 19.23 -5.42 2.65
N TRP A 254 17.98 -5.14 3.09
CA TRP A 254 16.85 -4.98 2.16
C TRP A 254 16.57 -3.53 1.75
N LEU A 255 17.27 -2.55 2.34
CA LEU A 255 17.28 -1.15 1.91
C LEU A 255 18.71 -0.68 1.62
N LYS A 256 18.87 0.14 0.59
CA LYS A 256 20.09 0.90 0.37
C LYS A 256 20.07 2.15 1.23
N ARG A 257 21.18 2.41 1.97
CA ARG A 257 21.34 3.67 2.71
C ARG A 257 21.32 4.85 1.73
N ALA A 258 20.60 5.90 2.07
CA ALA A 258 20.49 7.10 1.28
C ALA A 258 20.70 8.35 2.16
N SER A 259 21.17 9.43 1.55
CA SER A 259 21.15 10.75 2.15
C SER A 259 19.77 11.40 1.99
N ARG A 260 19.51 12.47 2.75
CA ARG A 260 18.31 13.30 2.56
C ARG A 260 18.20 13.84 1.13
N ARG A 261 19.33 14.22 0.55
CA ARG A 261 19.41 14.71 -0.82
C ARG A 261 19.01 13.64 -1.84
N ASP A 262 19.52 12.40 -1.71
CA ASP A 262 19.19 11.30 -2.60
C ASP A 262 17.68 10.99 -2.58
N VAL A 263 17.07 11.06 -1.37
CA VAL A 263 15.61 10.87 -1.25
C VAL A 263 14.85 11.97 -1.97
N LEU A 264 15.24 13.24 -1.80
CA LEU A 264 14.57 14.35 -2.49
C LEU A 264 14.72 14.27 -4.01
N GLU A 265 15.88 13.89 -4.51
CA GLU A 265 16.12 13.68 -5.94
C GLU A 265 15.21 12.58 -6.47
N ALA A 266 15.13 11.43 -5.78
CA ALA A 266 14.24 10.33 -6.15
C ALA A 266 12.74 10.73 -6.12
N LYS A 267 12.33 11.61 -5.19
CA LYS A 267 10.96 12.13 -5.12
C LYS A 267 10.64 13.09 -6.24
N ARG A 268 11.57 14.00 -6.58
CA ARG A 268 11.44 14.94 -7.71
C ARG A 268 11.38 14.19 -9.05
N GLU A 269 12.24 13.21 -9.24
CA GLU A 269 12.17 12.32 -10.41
C GLU A 269 10.80 11.63 -10.50
N ALA A 270 10.31 11.08 -9.38
CA ALA A 270 9.01 10.46 -9.33
C ALA A 270 7.88 11.43 -9.72
N GLU A 271 7.88 12.65 -9.20
CA GLU A 271 6.89 13.68 -9.56
C GLU A 271 6.95 14.06 -11.03
N ALA A 272 8.16 14.17 -11.63
CA ALA A 272 8.33 14.43 -13.06
C ALA A 272 7.67 13.34 -13.94
N HIS A 273 7.57 12.11 -13.42
CA HIS A 273 6.85 11.00 -14.06
C HIS A 273 5.36 10.91 -13.67
N GLY A 274 4.80 11.95 -13.01
CA GLY A 274 3.40 11.97 -12.57
C GLY A 274 3.09 10.98 -11.45
N LEU A 275 4.07 10.64 -10.62
CA LEU A 275 3.87 9.88 -9.40
C LEU A 275 3.52 10.82 -8.24
N VAL A 276 2.74 10.34 -7.28
CA VAL A 276 2.30 11.11 -6.13
C VAL A 276 2.90 10.53 -4.86
N SER A 277 3.49 11.37 -4.03
CA SER A 277 4.06 10.95 -2.75
C SER A 277 2.97 10.60 -1.74
N PHE A 278 3.11 9.45 -1.13
CA PHE A 278 2.27 8.94 -0.07
C PHE A 278 3.10 8.83 1.21
N VAL A 279 2.49 9.11 2.37
CA VAL A 279 3.10 8.96 3.69
C VAL A 279 2.08 8.40 4.69
N LEU A 280 2.54 7.85 5.81
CA LEU A 280 1.65 7.58 6.95
C LEU A 280 1.10 8.90 7.49
N ASN A 281 -0.17 8.87 7.88
CA ASN A 281 -0.88 10.07 8.36
C ASN A 281 -0.57 10.38 9.83
N VAL A 282 0.73 10.54 10.13
CA VAL A 282 1.23 10.79 11.48
C VAL A 282 2.44 11.73 11.43
N ASP A 283 2.53 12.65 12.39
CA ASP A 283 3.63 13.62 12.47
C ASP A 283 4.84 13.09 13.23
N SER A 284 4.64 12.31 14.29
CA SER A 284 5.72 11.73 15.09
C SER A 284 5.54 10.22 15.20
N ALA A 285 6.51 9.47 14.68
CA ALA A 285 6.59 8.03 14.76
C ALA A 285 8.05 7.57 14.82
N PRO A 286 8.36 6.36 15.32
CA PRO A 286 9.72 5.81 15.31
C PRO A 286 10.29 5.65 13.89
N GLY A 287 9.39 5.45 12.92
CA GLY A 287 9.72 5.35 11.52
C GLY A 287 8.58 5.87 10.65
N GLN A 288 8.91 6.18 9.40
CA GLN A 288 7.98 6.63 8.38
C GLN A 288 8.30 5.93 7.06
N VAL A 289 7.28 5.75 6.25
CA VAL A 289 7.43 5.28 4.87
C VAL A 289 6.87 6.31 3.91
N SER A 290 7.53 6.45 2.76
CA SER A 290 7.03 7.27 1.67
C SER A 290 7.15 6.52 0.36
N CYS A 291 6.01 6.17 -0.21
CA CYS A 291 5.93 5.65 -1.57
C CYS A 291 5.77 6.81 -2.57
N SER A 292 6.07 6.53 -3.85
CA SER A 292 5.70 7.40 -4.98
C SER A 292 4.79 6.60 -5.89
N CYS A 293 3.52 6.94 -5.91
CA CYS A 293 2.42 6.10 -6.37
C CYS A 293 1.87 6.52 -7.72
N CYS A 294 1.45 5.54 -8.54
CA CYS A 294 0.65 5.72 -9.75
C CYS A 294 -0.67 4.97 -9.63
N GLY A 295 -1.72 5.46 -10.26
CA GLY A 295 -3.04 4.84 -10.20
C GLY A 295 -3.10 3.44 -10.81
N CYS A 296 -2.26 3.16 -11.83
CA CYS A 296 -2.27 1.88 -12.56
C CYS A 296 -1.64 0.70 -11.79
N CYS A 297 -0.71 0.96 -10.85
CA CYS A 297 0.02 -0.11 -10.15
C CYS A 297 -0.23 -0.12 -8.64
N CYS A 298 -0.33 1.06 -8.01
CA CYS A 298 -0.41 1.18 -6.56
C CYS A 298 -1.66 0.51 -5.99
N LYS A 299 -1.48 -0.51 -5.15
CA LYS A 299 -2.60 -1.25 -4.58
C LYS A 299 -3.52 -0.38 -3.72
N ALA A 300 -3.00 0.64 -3.02
CA ALA A 300 -3.83 1.56 -2.26
C ALA A 300 -4.70 2.44 -3.18
N MET A 301 -4.13 3.02 -4.25
CA MET A 301 -4.90 3.79 -5.23
C MET A 301 -5.91 2.92 -5.99
N ARG A 302 -5.49 1.72 -6.43
CA ARG A 302 -6.35 0.77 -7.11
C ARG A 302 -7.52 0.30 -6.24
N THR A 303 -7.32 0.11 -4.93
CA THR A 303 -8.42 -0.20 -3.99
C THR A 303 -9.50 0.88 -4.03
N MET A 304 -9.10 2.15 -4.11
CA MET A 304 -10.06 3.25 -4.25
C MET A 304 -10.71 3.30 -5.63
N SER A 305 -9.94 3.15 -6.71
CA SER A 305 -10.45 3.32 -8.07
C SER A 305 -11.14 2.08 -8.62
N GLU A 306 -10.62 0.87 -8.36
CA GLU A 306 -11.15 -0.39 -8.89
C GLU A 306 -12.31 -0.95 -8.06
N PHE A 307 -12.32 -0.73 -6.73
CA PHE A 307 -13.33 -1.29 -5.82
C PHE A 307 -14.19 -0.21 -5.13
N ASN A 308 -14.01 1.05 -5.52
CA ASN A 308 -14.74 2.20 -4.96
C ASN A 308 -14.68 2.29 -3.42
N ALA A 309 -13.49 2.10 -2.85
CA ALA A 309 -13.26 1.94 -1.42
C ALA A 309 -12.29 2.99 -0.85
N PRO A 310 -12.72 4.23 -0.58
CA PRO A 310 -11.84 5.39 -0.34
C PRO A 310 -11.27 5.54 1.07
N SER A 311 -11.55 4.67 2.00
CA SER A 311 -11.52 5.01 3.42
C SER A 311 -10.17 4.85 4.16
N LEU A 312 -9.12 4.29 3.52
CA LEU A 312 -7.77 4.22 4.11
C LEU A 312 -7.02 5.55 4.05
N VAL A 313 -7.40 6.42 3.14
CA VAL A 313 -6.75 7.68 2.84
C VAL A 313 -7.38 8.81 3.64
N ALA A 314 -6.55 9.64 4.26
CA ALA A 314 -7.02 10.86 4.90
C ALA A 314 -7.55 11.85 3.85
N PRO A 315 -8.59 12.64 4.19
CA PRO A 315 -9.04 13.72 3.32
C PRO A 315 -7.89 14.65 2.92
N PRO A 316 -7.82 15.06 1.65
CA PRO A 316 -6.75 15.91 1.18
C PRO A 316 -6.81 17.32 1.79
N HIS A 317 -5.65 18.00 1.85
CA HIS A 317 -5.59 19.39 2.29
C HIS A 317 -6.10 20.35 1.20
N PHE A 318 -5.86 20.02 -0.06
CA PHE A 318 -6.26 20.85 -1.20
C PHE A 318 -7.20 20.10 -2.14
N LEU A 319 -8.10 20.85 -2.74
CA LEU A 319 -9.01 20.36 -3.78
C LEU A 319 -8.95 21.28 -4.99
N PRO A 320 -9.07 20.76 -6.22
CA PRO A 320 -9.10 21.59 -7.41
C PRO A 320 -10.41 22.39 -7.49
N GLN A 321 -10.29 23.68 -7.73
CA GLN A 321 -11.35 24.56 -8.14
C GLN A 321 -11.19 24.87 -9.63
N PHE A 322 -12.26 24.68 -10.37
CA PHE A 322 -12.25 24.81 -11.81
C PHE A 322 -12.96 26.11 -12.22
N GLN A 323 -12.29 26.91 -13.05
CA GLN A 323 -12.85 28.12 -13.66
C GLN A 323 -13.45 27.76 -15.02
N ALA A 324 -14.76 27.84 -15.14
CA ALA A 324 -15.46 27.40 -16.35
C ALA A 324 -15.15 28.30 -17.57
N ASP A 325 -15.02 29.60 -17.35
CA ASP A 325 -14.71 30.62 -18.34
C ASP A 325 -13.30 30.47 -18.96
N ARG A 326 -12.38 29.83 -18.24
CA ARG A 326 -10.99 29.60 -18.67
C ARG A 326 -10.74 28.19 -19.20
N CYS A 327 -11.71 27.29 -19.10
CA CYS A 327 -11.56 25.91 -19.50
C CYS A 327 -11.90 25.72 -20.97
N ASN A 328 -10.98 25.13 -21.73
CA ASN A 328 -11.21 24.72 -23.12
C ASN A 328 -11.66 23.27 -23.29
N PHE A 329 -11.89 22.55 -22.19
CA PHE A 329 -12.34 21.15 -22.15
C PHE A 329 -11.41 20.17 -22.88
N CYS A 330 -10.09 20.41 -22.93
CA CYS A 330 -9.12 19.57 -23.63
C CYS A 330 -8.91 18.18 -23.00
N GLY A 331 -9.39 17.92 -21.78
CA GLY A 331 -9.31 16.62 -21.10
C GLY A 331 -7.96 16.29 -20.44
N GLN A 332 -6.92 17.13 -20.58
CA GLN A 332 -5.59 16.82 -20.02
C GLN A 332 -5.61 16.63 -18.49
N CYS A 333 -6.45 17.37 -17.78
CA CYS A 333 -6.60 17.22 -16.32
C CYS A 333 -7.20 15.84 -15.95
N ALA A 334 -8.10 15.29 -16.76
CA ALA A 334 -8.66 13.96 -16.56
C ALA A 334 -7.61 12.88 -16.84
N VAL A 335 -6.84 13.02 -17.91
CA VAL A 335 -5.75 12.10 -18.28
C VAL A 335 -4.65 12.09 -17.22
N ALA A 336 -4.29 13.25 -16.67
CA ALA A 336 -3.26 13.37 -15.63
C ALA A 336 -3.73 12.85 -14.25
N CYS A 337 -5.04 12.64 -14.05
CA CYS A 337 -5.57 12.26 -12.76
C CYS A 337 -5.29 10.78 -12.43
N PRO A 338 -4.43 10.46 -11.44
CA PRO A 338 -4.09 9.07 -11.12
C PRO A 338 -5.25 8.29 -10.48
N MET A 339 -6.34 9.00 -10.14
CA MET A 339 -7.51 8.41 -9.48
C MET A 339 -8.75 8.35 -10.40
N GLY A 340 -8.67 8.91 -11.62
CA GLY A 340 -9.84 9.07 -12.46
C GLY A 340 -10.94 9.87 -11.75
N ALA A 341 -10.57 10.93 -11.01
CA ALA A 341 -11.51 11.75 -10.27
C ALA A 341 -12.18 12.83 -11.12
N ILE A 342 -11.76 12.97 -12.37
CA ILE A 342 -12.24 14.02 -13.28
C ILE A 342 -12.81 13.37 -14.54
N THR A 343 -14.01 13.73 -14.90
CA THR A 343 -14.66 13.35 -16.16
C THR A 343 -14.85 14.58 -17.03
N ILE A 344 -14.53 14.50 -18.30
CA ILE A 344 -14.65 15.57 -19.28
C ILE A 344 -15.45 15.09 -20.48
N GLY A 345 -16.57 15.73 -20.76
CA GLY A 345 -17.29 15.64 -22.02
C GLY A 345 -16.71 16.62 -23.04
N LEU A 346 -16.04 16.10 -24.08
CA LEU A 346 -15.36 16.92 -25.08
C LEU A 346 -16.35 17.68 -25.98
N GLN A 347 -17.44 17.03 -26.36
CA GLN A 347 -18.47 17.59 -27.24
C GLN A 347 -19.42 18.53 -26.47
N ASP A 348 -19.92 18.06 -25.34
CA ASP A 348 -20.90 18.77 -24.52
C ASP A 348 -20.28 19.84 -23.62
N LYS A 349 -18.94 19.95 -23.62
CA LYS A 349 -18.16 20.85 -22.78
C LYS A 349 -18.57 20.74 -21.31
N THR A 350 -18.71 19.50 -20.82
CA THR A 350 -19.08 19.20 -19.45
C THR A 350 -17.86 18.75 -18.64
N ARG A 351 -17.94 18.94 -17.33
CA ARG A 351 -16.91 18.51 -16.39
C ARG A 351 -17.55 18.06 -15.08
N GLU A 352 -17.16 16.88 -14.63
CA GLU A 352 -17.53 16.37 -13.32
C GLU A 352 -16.26 16.10 -12.50
N HIS A 353 -16.36 16.32 -11.18
CA HIS A 353 -15.28 16.05 -10.24
C HIS A 353 -15.79 15.21 -9.06
N SER A 354 -15.23 14.02 -8.91
CA SER A 354 -15.54 13.10 -7.82
C SER A 354 -14.65 13.38 -6.59
N LEU A 355 -15.25 14.01 -5.57
CA LEU A 355 -14.57 14.21 -4.27
C LEU A 355 -14.19 12.89 -3.60
N ALA A 356 -14.99 11.84 -3.78
CA ALA A 356 -14.72 10.51 -3.19
C ALA A 356 -13.45 9.86 -3.75
N ARG A 357 -13.07 10.17 -4.99
CA ARG A 357 -11.85 9.68 -5.63
C ARG A 357 -10.67 10.64 -5.50
N CYS A 358 -10.92 11.92 -5.25
CA CYS A 358 -9.87 12.94 -5.25
C CYS A 358 -8.96 12.82 -4.02
N ILE A 359 -7.64 12.70 -4.27
CA ILE A 359 -6.60 12.67 -3.23
C ILE A 359 -5.88 14.00 -3.06
N GLY A 360 -6.32 15.06 -3.77
CA GLY A 360 -5.78 16.42 -3.64
C GLY A 360 -4.35 16.62 -4.08
N CYS A 361 -3.83 15.73 -4.93
CA CYS A 361 -2.42 15.74 -5.33
C CYS A 361 -2.01 16.93 -6.21
N GLY A 362 -2.96 17.60 -6.88
CA GLY A 362 -2.70 18.77 -7.73
C GLY A 362 -2.14 18.48 -9.12
N LEU A 363 -1.98 17.20 -9.53
CA LEU A 363 -1.50 16.86 -10.88
C LEU A 363 -2.40 17.42 -11.99
N CYS A 364 -3.71 17.52 -11.74
CA CYS A 364 -4.64 18.14 -12.69
C CYS A 364 -4.36 19.64 -12.92
N ALA A 365 -4.01 20.37 -11.86
CA ALA A 365 -3.61 21.77 -11.97
C ALA A 365 -2.25 21.93 -12.65
N ALA A 366 -1.29 21.05 -12.31
CA ALA A 366 0.04 21.04 -12.91
C ALA A 366 0.02 20.71 -14.42
N ALA A 367 -0.90 19.84 -14.85
CA ALA A 367 -1.05 19.42 -16.25
C ALA A 367 -1.97 20.31 -17.08
N CYS A 368 -2.65 21.27 -16.48
CA CYS A 368 -3.58 22.14 -17.21
C CYS A 368 -2.81 23.16 -18.09
N PRO A 369 -3.02 23.16 -19.42
CA PRO A 369 -2.35 24.11 -20.30
C PRO A 369 -2.97 25.51 -20.26
N GLN A 370 -4.16 25.68 -19.64
CA GLN A 370 -4.84 26.96 -19.55
C GLN A 370 -4.51 27.64 -18.21
N PRO A 371 -3.79 28.76 -18.23
CA PRO A 371 -3.42 29.46 -16.99
C PRO A 371 -4.66 29.84 -16.16
N GLY A 372 -4.67 29.47 -14.89
CA GLY A 372 -5.74 29.78 -13.96
C GLY A 372 -7.06 29.04 -14.16
N ALA A 373 -7.15 28.10 -15.13
CA ALA A 373 -8.35 27.29 -15.31
C ALA A 373 -8.57 26.27 -14.16
N ILE A 374 -7.50 25.87 -13.48
CA ILE A 374 -7.57 25.03 -12.29
C ILE A 374 -6.70 25.64 -11.20
N ALA A 375 -7.30 26.09 -10.12
CA ALA A 375 -6.63 26.52 -8.90
C ALA A 375 -6.79 25.44 -7.82
N MET A 376 -5.79 25.24 -7.00
CA MET A 376 -5.95 24.40 -5.80
C MET A 376 -6.42 25.28 -4.65
N ALA A 377 -7.41 24.84 -3.88
CA ALA A 377 -7.93 25.56 -2.72
C ALA A 377 -7.96 24.65 -1.49
N ALA A 378 -7.80 25.26 -0.31
CA ALA A 378 -7.87 24.51 0.95
C ALA A 378 -9.25 23.85 1.11
N ALA A 379 -9.24 22.56 1.45
CA ALA A 379 -10.46 21.80 1.65
C ALA A 379 -11.13 22.17 2.99
N PRO A 380 -12.44 22.42 3.02
CA PRO A 380 -13.14 22.95 4.21
C PRO A 380 -13.13 21.98 5.40
N HIS A 381 -12.93 20.69 5.15
CA HIS A 381 -12.95 19.64 6.18
C HIS A 381 -11.59 18.97 6.36
N TYR A 382 -10.51 19.66 5.99
CA TYR A 382 -9.17 19.13 6.21
C TYR A 382 -8.92 18.86 7.68
N ARG A 383 -8.20 17.76 7.94
CA ARG A 383 -7.70 17.40 9.27
C ARG A 383 -6.20 17.14 9.17
N PRO A 384 -5.39 17.77 10.01
CA PRO A 384 -3.95 17.55 10.02
C PRO A 384 -3.63 16.09 10.39
N PRO A 385 -2.41 15.63 10.13
CA PRO A 385 -1.94 14.32 10.56
C PRO A 385 -2.11 14.10 12.06
N PHE A 386 -2.23 12.84 12.47
CA PHE A 386 -2.20 12.50 13.89
C PHE A 386 -0.87 12.93 14.51
N ARG A 387 -0.93 13.53 15.70
CA ARG A 387 0.25 14.05 16.38
C ARG A 387 1.33 12.98 16.61
N ASN A 388 0.93 11.75 16.93
CA ASN A 388 1.85 10.66 17.20
C ASN A 388 1.22 9.30 16.86
N TRP A 389 2.08 8.27 16.88
CA TRP A 389 1.70 6.89 16.59
C TRP A 389 0.57 6.36 17.48
N PHE A 390 0.55 6.73 18.77
CA PHE A 390 -0.50 6.29 19.70
C PHE A 390 -1.88 6.86 19.32
N SER A 391 -1.96 8.11 18.91
CA SER A 391 -3.23 8.71 18.47
C SER A 391 -3.74 8.07 17.18
N LEU A 392 -2.86 7.69 16.26
CA LEU A 392 -3.23 6.92 15.06
C LEU A 392 -3.77 5.54 15.44
N ILE A 393 -3.08 4.82 16.32
CA ILE A 393 -3.53 3.50 16.82
C ILE A 393 -4.88 3.62 17.52
N ALA A 394 -5.02 4.56 18.45
CA ALA A 394 -6.26 4.79 19.19
C ALA A 394 -7.45 5.06 18.26
N HIS A 395 -7.22 5.78 17.15
CA HIS A 395 -8.23 6.00 16.12
C HIS A 395 -8.60 4.71 15.35
N THR A 396 -7.65 3.82 15.16
CA THR A 396 -7.83 2.59 14.37
C THR A 396 -8.44 1.44 15.19
N VAL A 397 -8.12 1.36 16.49
CA VAL A 397 -8.58 0.29 17.41
C VAL A 397 -10.09 0.05 17.37
N PRO A 398 -10.98 1.07 17.46
CA PRO A 398 -12.43 0.84 17.43
C PRO A 398 -12.91 0.15 16.14
N VAL A 399 -12.26 0.45 15.01
CA VAL A 399 -12.58 -0.18 13.71
C VAL A 399 -12.20 -1.66 13.74
N VAL A 400 -11.03 -1.98 14.25
CA VAL A 400 -10.53 -3.36 14.39
C VAL A 400 -11.41 -4.15 15.34
N LEU A 401 -11.74 -3.60 16.52
CA LEU A 401 -12.59 -4.29 17.52
C LEU A 401 -13.98 -4.57 16.98
N ARG A 402 -14.60 -3.62 16.29
CA ARG A 402 -15.93 -3.83 15.70
C ARG A 402 -15.90 -4.93 14.63
N ARG A 403 -14.82 -5.03 13.83
CA ARG A 403 -14.64 -6.10 12.85
C ARG A 403 -14.46 -7.46 13.52
N ALA A 404 -13.62 -7.52 14.55
CA ALA A 404 -13.46 -8.73 15.33
C ALA A 404 -14.79 -9.22 15.91
N TRP A 405 -15.61 -8.31 16.42
CA TRP A 405 -16.94 -8.63 16.94
C TRP A 405 -17.93 -9.07 15.86
N THR A 406 -17.91 -8.43 14.67
CA THR A 406 -18.75 -8.85 13.53
C THR A 406 -18.35 -10.24 13.03
N ALA A 407 -17.06 -10.50 12.91
CA ALA A 407 -16.55 -11.81 12.50
C ALA A 407 -16.91 -12.92 13.52
N TRP A 408 -16.86 -12.60 14.83
CA TRP A 408 -17.26 -13.53 15.89
C TRP A 408 -18.77 -13.85 15.89
N ARG A 409 -19.61 -12.91 15.45
CA ARG A 409 -21.08 -13.16 15.34
C ARG A 409 -21.48 -13.94 14.10
N GLN A 410 -20.62 -14.02 13.09
CA GLN A 410 -20.90 -14.68 11.80
C GLN A 410 -20.26 -16.08 11.71
N GLY A 411 -19.39 -16.45 12.64
CA GLY A 411 -18.79 -17.79 12.80
C GLY A 411 -19.37 -18.53 13.96
#